data_09accef8327fbe5e2c2ad0336ddfb865
#
_entry.id   09accef8327fbe5e2c2ad0336ddfb865
#
_cell.length_a   1.000
_cell.length_b   1.000
_cell.length_c   1.000
_cell.angle_alpha   90.00
_cell.angle_beta   90.00
_cell.angle_gamma   90.00
#
_symmetry.space_group_name_H-M   'P 1'
#
loop_
_entity.id
_entity.type
_entity.pdbx_description
1 polymer ?
#
loop_
_entity_poly.entity_id
_entity_poly.type
_entity_poly.pdbx_seq_one_letter_code
_entity_poly.pdbx_strand_id
1 'polypeptide(L)' 'MELSEAKRLRQLEEENRQLKHIVAEQAVDIRALKAVVAKKW' A
#
# COMPACT_ATOMS: atom_id res chain seq x y z
N MET A 1 3.13 -21.21 22.21
CA MET A 1 2.65 -20.11 21.41
C MET A 1 1.55 -19.34 22.10
N GLU A 2 1.73 -18.09 22.24
CA GLU A 2 0.79 -17.27 22.97
C GLU A 2 -0.29 -16.72 22.07
N LEU A 3 -1.48 -16.62 22.66
CA LEU A 3 -2.58 -16.01 21.94
C LEU A 3 -2.25 -14.57 21.52
N SER A 4 -1.53 -13.90 22.38
CA SER A 4 -1.16 -12.51 22.08
C SER A 4 -0.20 -12.44 20.91
N GLU A 5 0.68 -13.41 20.77
CA GLU A 5 1.58 -13.44 19.62
C GLU A 5 0.83 -13.68 18.34
N ALA A 6 -0.16 -14.55 18.39
CA ALA A 6 -0.97 -14.81 17.20
C ALA A 6 -1.73 -13.57 16.79
N LYS A 7 -2.25 -12.85 17.76
CA LYS A 7 -2.95 -11.61 17.47
C LYS A 7 -2.02 -10.57 16.87
N ARG A 8 -0.82 -10.49 17.39
CA ARG A 8 0.16 -9.54 16.91
C ARG A 8 0.55 -9.84 15.47
N LEU A 9 0.76 -11.12 15.17
CA LEU A 9 1.07 -11.53 13.82
C LEU A 9 -0.01 -11.13 12.85
N ARG A 10 -1.24 -11.39 13.24
CA ARG A 10 -2.37 -11.05 12.40
C ARG A 10 -2.45 -9.56 12.17
N GLN A 11 -2.20 -8.79 13.22
CA GLN A 11 -2.22 -7.36 13.12
C GLN A 11 -1.14 -6.85 12.17
N LEU A 12 0.04 -7.41 12.29
CA LEU A 12 1.14 -7.03 11.40
C LEU A 12 0.85 -7.38 9.95
N GLU A 13 0.26 -8.52 9.73
CA GLU A 13 -0.11 -8.92 8.38
C GLU A 13 -1.12 -7.95 7.78
N GLU A 14 -2.08 -7.55 8.59
CA GLU A 14 -3.09 -6.63 8.12
C GLU A 14 -2.51 -5.26 7.81
N GLU A 15 -1.66 -4.76 8.70
CA GLU A 15 -1.02 -3.48 8.47
C GLU A 15 -0.14 -3.53 7.24
N ASN A 16 0.56 -4.62 7.05
CA ASN A 16 1.41 -4.77 5.89
C ASN A 16 0.59 -4.74 4.61
N ARG A 17 -0.55 -5.41 4.64
CA ARG A 17 -1.44 -5.41 3.49
C ARG A 17 -1.96 -4.03 3.17
N GLN A 18 -2.33 -3.28 4.20
CA GLN A 18 -2.82 -1.93 4.00
C GLN A 18 -1.74 -1.02 3.45
N LEU A 19 -0.53 -1.15 3.99
CA LEU A 19 0.58 -0.34 3.49
C LEU A 19 0.86 -0.64 2.03
N LYS A 20 0.84 -1.90 1.66
CA LYS A 20 1.05 -2.26 0.27
C LYS A 20 -0.04 -1.68 -0.62
N HIS A 21 -1.24 -1.67 -0.13
CA HIS A 21 -2.35 -1.13 -0.90
C HIS A 21 -2.17 0.37 -1.12
N ILE A 22 -1.80 1.08 -0.06
CA ILE A 22 -1.61 2.52 -0.15
C ILE A 22 -0.46 2.85 -1.10
N VAL A 23 0.62 2.12 -0.98
CA VAL A 23 1.77 2.34 -1.85
C VAL A 23 1.38 2.09 -3.31
N ALA A 24 0.63 1.04 -3.54
CA ALA A 24 0.19 0.73 -4.90
C ALA A 24 -0.69 1.84 -5.47
N GLU A 25 -1.60 2.35 -4.66
CA GLU A 25 -2.45 3.43 -5.10
C GLU A 25 -1.66 4.68 -5.45
N GLN A 26 -0.70 5.01 -4.61
CA GLN A 26 0.11 6.19 -4.85
C GLN A 26 0.98 6.02 -6.08
N ALA A 27 1.48 4.83 -6.30
CA ALA A 27 2.28 4.57 -7.48
C ALA A 27 1.44 4.75 -8.75
N VAL A 28 0.21 4.28 -8.71
CA VAL A 28 -0.68 4.44 -9.84
C VAL A 28 -1.03 5.91 -10.07
N ASP A 29 -1.26 6.64 -8.97
CA ASP A 29 -1.56 8.06 -9.08
C ASP A 29 -0.40 8.83 -9.70
N ILE A 30 0.80 8.53 -9.26
CA ILE A 30 1.97 9.21 -9.80
C ILE A 30 2.12 8.91 -11.27
N ARG A 31 1.90 7.67 -11.66
CA ARG A 31 1.98 7.31 -13.06
C ARG A 31 0.95 8.06 -13.88
N ALA A 32 -0.27 8.14 -13.36
CA ALA A 32 -1.32 8.83 -14.06
C ALA A 32 -0.99 10.29 -14.25
N LEU A 33 -0.45 10.91 -13.21
CA LEU A 33 -0.07 12.31 -13.29
C LEU A 33 1.04 12.53 -14.30
N LYS A 34 2.01 11.65 -14.30
CA LYS A 34 3.11 11.76 -15.26
C LYS A 34 2.62 11.62 -16.68
N ALA A 35 1.69 10.71 -16.88
CA ALA A 35 1.14 10.50 -18.21
C ALA A 35 0.37 11.72 -18.67
N VAL A 36 -0.38 12.34 -17.79
CA VAL A 36 -1.13 13.54 -18.13
C VAL A 36 -0.19 14.66 -18.48
N VAL A 37 0.82 14.87 -17.67
CA VAL A 37 1.77 15.94 -17.91
C VAL A 37 2.50 15.72 -19.23
N ALA A 38 2.96 14.50 -19.46
CA ALA A 38 3.70 14.21 -20.69
C ALA A 38 2.82 14.42 -21.90
N LYS A 39 1.57 14.08 -21.80
CA LYS A 39 0.67 14.20 -22.92
C LYS A 39 0.30 15.65 -23.18
N LYS A 40 0.17 16.38 -22.11
CA LYS A 40 -0.28 17.72 -22.19
C LYS A 40 0.77 18.64 -22.79
N TRP A 41 1.97 18.46 -22.37
CA TRP A 41 3.08 19.32 -22.79
C TRP A 41 3.98 18.63 -23.78
#